data_84369f9c0c5b0026f2cdb26a40c76001
#
_entry.id   84369f9c0c5b0026f2cdb26a40c76001
#
_cell.length_a   1.000
_cell.length_b   1.000
_cell.length_c   1.000
_cell.angle_alpha   90.00
_cell.angle_beta   90.00
_cell.angle_gamma   90.00
#
_symmetry.space_group_name_H-M   'P 1'
#
loop_
_entity.id
_entity.type
_entity.pdbx_description
1 polymer ?
#
loop_
_entity_poly.entity_id
_entity_poly.type
_entity_poly.pdbx_seq_one_letter_code
_entity_poly.pdbx_strand_id
1 'polypeptide(L)'
;KKRNPSGKQLTFLLEGPDELKGVKAKLHYALYDGLPCISKWFEIENRTGADINLDSFVLEQLAMAEPESPVEAKSPEMFRKPNIHVESDWGFLGFIEKIAEKTEHWNPDPRYTSQCNYPLLTPCLLEVKLPMGPDERICNGGSFSSFHTWLMPFDSEDRDRKGLFVKRMYRTIAPWTTENPIFMHCTSSDTKIVKQAIDQCADTGYEMLIISFGSGLNMEDESPANYAKFKELRDYADSRGIELGGYSLLSSRWISDDVDVINPETGKRGGMIFGSSPCLCSDWGYDYFRKIKQFFEKTGMTVFENDGSYPGNVCASTVHAHHEGLKDSQWKQRKQIENLYRWMCENGIYMNIPDYGYLLNGGNKVGIGYREVNWSLPRERQLVLGRQVMYDGLWERLPSMCWTFVPLTQYHGGGAAATLEPLSEHLADYRAHMMQNYGTGVQACYRGHRLYDTEETKQTVKEIIDWYKRYRYILNSEVIHLRRPDGKDWDGIMHVAPGKKEKGFVMVYNPTDEPMERTVKLPLYYTGLTTEAVVKEQGKEGVLHTLSRDYTILLRIRIPAKGYNWYIIE
;
A
#
# COMPACT_ATOMS: atom_id res chain seq x y z
N LYS A 1 4.58 1.30 -15.78
CA LYS A 1 3.49 1.90 -16.58
C LYS A 1 3.58 3.43 -16.55
N LYS A 2 3.47 4.07 -17.72
CA LYS A 2 3.45 5.52 -17.80
C LYS A 2 2.13 6.08 -17.27
N ARG A 3 2.22 7.23 -16.64
CA ARG A 3 1.15 8.01 -16.08
C ARG A 3 0.81 9.16 -17.02
N ASN A 4 -0.30 9.10 -17.68
CA ASN A 4 -0.88 10.30 -18.30
C ASN A 4 -2.40 10.11 -18.25
N PRO A 5 -3.05 10.31 -17.10
CA PRO A 5 -4.50 10.28 -17.03
C PRO A 5 -5.03 11.42 -17.90
N SER A 6 -6.05 11.13 -18.73
CA SER A 6 -6.74 12.17 -19.49
C SER A 6 -7.55 13.07 -18.56
N GLY A 7 -7.68 14.35 -18.96
CA GLY A 7 -8.38 15.31 -18.14
C GLY A 7 -8.15 16.75 -18.60
N LYS A 8 -8.47 17.68 -17.74
CA LYS A 8 -8.26 19.12 -17.95
C LYS A 8 -7.51 19.73 -16.78
N GLN A 9 -6.59 20.62 -17.08
CA GLN A 9 -5.85 21.40 -16.08
C GLN A 9 -6.14 22.88 -16.26
N LEU A 10 -6.39 23.56 -15.14
CA LEU A 10 -6.46 25.01 -15.04
C LEU A 10 -5.26 25.50 -14.24
N THR A 11 -4.59 26.52 -14.73
CA THR A 11 -3.46 27.14 -14.03
C THR A 11 -3.71 28.63 -13.88
N PHE A 12 -3.69 29.11 -12.63
CA PHE A 12 -3.68 30.52 -12.32
C PHE A 12 -2.24 31.00 -12.19
N LEU A 13 -1.91 32.11 -12.87
CA LEU A 13 -0.62 32.79 -12.73
C LEU A 13 -0.83 33.98 -11.81
N LEU A 14 -0.08 34.00 -10.71
CA LEU A 14 -0.14 35.04 -9.69
C LEU A 14 1.22 35.70 -9.57
N GLU A 15 1.23 37.00 -9.29
CA GLU A 15 2.44 37.77 -9.02
C GLU A 15 2.31 38.45 -7.65
N GLY A 16 3.35 38.41 -6.88
CA GLY A 16 3.36 38.99 -5.53
C GLY A 16 3.23 40.52 -5.58
N PRO A 17 2.39 41.11 -4.73
CA PRO A 17 2.26 42.56 -4.61
C PRO A 17 3.48 43.16 -3.88
N ASP A 18 3.72 44.43 -4.11
CA ASP A 18 4.65 45.30 -3.37
C ASP A 18 5.94 44.62 -2.88
N GLU A 19 5.97 44.25 -1.61
CA GLU A 19 7.13 43.60 -0.95
C GLU A 19 7.47 42.23 -1.52
N LEU A 20 6.50 41.54 -2.14
CA LEU A 20 6.68 40.26 -2.80
C LEU A 20 6.87 40.40 -4.32
N LYS A 21 7.16 41.61 -4.83
CA LYS A 21 7.44 41.84 -6.23
C LYS A 21 8.60 40.97 -6.71
N GLY A 22 8.36 40.18 -7.75
CA GLY A 22 9.29 39.19 -8.25
C GLY A 22 9.08 37.76 -7.71
N VAL A 23 8.15 37.56 -6.78
CA VAL A 23 7.63 36.23 -6.47
C VAL A 23 6.51 35.92 -7.45
N LYS A 24 6.67 34.84 -8.23
CA LYS A 24 5.62 34.34 -9.13
C LYS A 24 5.10 33.01 -8.60
N ALA A 25 3.78 32.87 -8.55
CA ALA A 25 3.16 31.63 -8.15
C ALA A 25 2.25 31.09 -9.28
N LYS A 26 2.28 29.78 -9.47
CA LYS A 26 1.36 29.05 -10.34
C LYS A 26 0.50 28.14 -9.47
N LEU A 27 -0.79 28.37 -9.48
CA LEU A 27 -1.75 27.52 -8.78
C LEU A 27 -2.46 26.63 -9.80
N HIS A 28 -2.35 25.33 -9.63
CA HIS A 28 -2.85 24.34 -10.55
C HIS A 28 -4.04 23.59 -9.97
N TYR A 29 -5.05 23.35 -10.82
CA TYR A 29 -6.15 22.43 -10.57
C TYR A 29 -6.22 21.44 -11.73
N ALA A 30 -6.40 20.16 -11.45
CA ALA A 30 -6.62 19.14 -12.47
C ALA A 30 -7.89 18.33 -12.18
N LEU A 31 -8.66 18.08 -13.24
CA LEU A 31 -9.82 17.21 -13.26
C LEU A 31 -9.53 16.03 -14.18
N TYR A 32 -9.90 14.83 -13.76
CA TYR A 32 -9.63 13.59 -14.49
C TYR A 32 -10.90 13.06 -15.17
N ASP A 33 -10.77 12.63 -16.43
CA ASP A 33 -11.92 12.10 -17.16
C ASP A 33 -12.50 10.86 -16.49
N GLY A 34 -13.81 10.92 -16.25
CA GLY A 34 -14.56 9.82 -15.64
C GLY A 34 -14.27 9.56 -14.15
N LEU A 35 -13.58 10.47 -13.46
CA LEU A 35 -13.31 10.39 -12.03
C LEU A 35 -13.77 11.70 -11.36
N PRO A 36 -14.67 11.68 -10.37
CA PRO A 36 -15.09 12.89 -9.66
C PRO A 36 -14.03 13.33 -8.65
N CYS A 37 -12.85 13.64 -9.14
CA CYS A 37 -11.66 13.95 -8.34
C CYS A 37 -11.00 15.22 -8.86
N ILE A 38 -10.67 16.11 -7.94
CA ILE A 38 -9.90 17.33 -8.18
C ILE A 38 -8.54 17.16 -7.54
N SER A 39 -7.48 17.42 -8.30
CA SER A 39 -6.13 17.59 -7.75
C SER A 39 -5.75 19.06 -7.71
N LYS A 40 -4.96 19.44 -6.71
CA LYS A 40 -4.47 20.80 -6.51
C LYS A 40 -3.02 20.79 -6.05
N TRP A 41 -2.19 21.68 -6.61
CA TRP A 41 -0.81 21.96 -6.18
C TRP A 41 -0.40 23.36 -6.61
N PHE A 42 0.72 23.86 -6.12
CA PHE A 42 1.28 25.12 -6.55
C PHE A 42 2.80 25.06 -6.73
N GLU A 43 3.31 26.00 -7.52
CA GLU A 43 4.72 26.28 -7.73
C GLU A 43 5.01 27.73 -7.37
N ILE A 44 6.19 27.99 -6.82
CA ILE A 44 6.71 29.36 -6.57
C ILE A 44 8.03 29.49 -7.32
N GLU A 45 8.20 30.60 -8.06
CA GLU A 45 9.48 31.05 -8.61
C GLU A 45 9.92 32.32 -7.89
N ASN A 46 11.15 32.33 -7.38
CA ASN A 46 11.73 33.51 -6.75
C ASN A 46 12.58 34.30 -7.75
N ARG A 47 12.15 35.51 -8.09
CA ARG A 47 12.87 36.46 -8.94
C ARG A 47 12.97 37.83 -8.27
N THR A 48 13.06 37.85 -6.94
CA THR A 48 13.11 39.09 -6.15
C THR A 48 14.46 39.77 -6.15
N GLY A 49 15.51 39.05 -6.52
CA GLY A 49 16.91 39.51 -6.36
C GLY A 49 17.56 39.08 -5.06
N ALA A 50 16.80 38.49 -4.12
CA ALA A 50 17.29 37.98 -2.85
C ALA A 50 16.67 36.59 -2.58
N ASP A 51 17.22 35.86 -1.64
CA ASP A 51 16.60 34.61 -1.17
C ASP A 51 15.36 34.92 -0.34
N ILE A 52 14.36 34.06 -0.43
CA ILE A 52 13.14 34.12 0.37
C ILE A 52 12.97 32.82 1.15
N ASN A 53 12.26 32.85 2.27
CA ASN A 53 11.93 31.68 3.04
C ASN A 53 10.43 31.38 2.97
N LEU A 54 10.06 30.14 2.74
CA LEU A 54 8.69 29.64 2.81
C LEU A 54 8.51 28.88 4.13
N ASP A 55 8.06 29.55 5.16
CA ASP A 55 7.92 28.98 6.50
C ASP A 55 6.87 27.86 6.54
N SER A 56 5.70 28.12 5.96
CA SER A 56 4.57 27.20 5.95
C SER A 56 3.56 27.57 4.87
N PHE A 57 2.66 26.64 4.55
CA PHE A 57 1.54 26.89 3.66
C PHE A 57 0.35 25.99 3.98
N VAL A 58 -0.83 26.45 3.61
CA VAL A 58 -2.06 25.66 3.58
C VAL A 58 -2.40 25.46 2.09
N LEU A 59 -2.28 24.23 1.61
CA LEU A 59 -2.53 23.93 0.20
C LEU A 59 -4.02 23.97 -0.14
N GLU A 60 -4.86 23.49 0.77
CA GLU A 60 -6.31 23.53 0.63
C GLU A 60 -6.96 24.01 1.91
N GLN A 61 -7.92 24.90 1.77
CA GLN A 61 -8.82 25.31 2.84
C GLN A 61 -10.24 25.31 2.30
N LEU A 62 -11.02 24.30 2.69
CA LEU A 62 -12.35 24.07 2.14
C LEU A 62 -13.40 24.01 3.27
N ALA A 63 -14.30 24.99 3.28
CA ALA A 63 -15.49 24.96 4.11
C ALA A 63 -16.53 24.04 3.48
N MET A 64 -17.03 23.08 4.23
CA MET A 64 -17.99 22.10 3.77
C MET A 64 -19.29 22.21 4.57
N ALA A 65 -20.38 21.65 4.02
CA ALA A 65 -21.63 21.53 4.77
C ALA A 65 -21.39 20.68 6.02
N GLU A 66 -21.88 21.18 7.14
CA GLU A 66 -21.80 20.51 8.42
C GLU A 66 -22.69 19.25 8.42
N PRO A 67 -22.12 18.04 8.62
CA PRO A 67 -22.93 16.84 8.74
C PRO A 67 -23.66 16.80 10.09
N GLU A 68 -24.77 16.09 10.12
CA GLU A 68 -25.53 15.88 11.34
C GLU A 68 -24.66 15.21 12.42
N SER A 69 -24.69 15.76 13.63
CA SER A 69 -23.97 15.28 14.81
C SER A 69 -24.89 15.30 16.04
N PRO A 70 -24.60 14.47 17.08
CA PRO A 70 -25.31 14.57 18.35
C PRO A 70 -25.18 15.98 18.95
N VAL A 71 -26.27 16.53 19.45
CA VAL A 71 -26.32 17.90 19.98
C VAL A 71 -25.33 18.12 21.13
N GLU A 72 -25.12 17.11 21.96
CA GLU A 72 -24.20 17.11 23.11
C GLU A 72 -22.80 16.59 22.80
N ALA A 73 -22.47 16.36 21.51
CA ALA A 73 -21.16 15.85 21.14
C ALA A 73 -20.04 16.76 21.67
N LYS A 74 -19.09 16.15 22.42
CA LYS A 74 -17.97 16.85 23.06
C LYS A 74 -16.62 16.27 22.72
N SER A 75 -16.57 15.04 22.19
CA SER A 75 -15.33 14.37 21.83
C SER A 75 -15.23 14.17 20.31
N PRO A 76 -14.03 14.20 19.74
CA PRO A 76 -13.81 14.08 18.29
C PRO A 76 -14.47 12.85 17.66
N GLU A 77 -14.55 11.74 18.38
CA GLU A 77 -15.11 10.47 17.90
C GLU A 77 -16.63 10.52 17.71
N MET A 78 -17.31 11.48 18.34
CA MET A 78 -18.76 11.66 18.24
C MET A 78 -19.16 12.45 17.00
N PHE A 79 -18.23 13.13 16.35
CA PHE A 79 -18.53 13.96 15.18
C PHE A 79 -18.39 13.14 13.89
N ARG A 80 -19.28 13.43 12.94
CA ARG A 80 -19.14 12.97 11.57
C ARG A 80 -18.35 14.01 10.76
N LYS A 81 -17.45 13.53 9.92
CA LYS A 81 -16.79 14.36 8.92
C LYS A 81 -17.63 14.43 7.65
N PRO A 82 -17.52 15.49 6.87
CA PRO A 82 -18.08 15.55 5.53
C PRO A 82 -17.69 14.35 4.67
N ASN A 83 -18.60 13.94 3.78
CA ASN A 83 -18.45 12.72 2.98
C ASN A 83 -17.55 12.94 1.76
N ILE A 84 -16.25 13.03 2.00
CA ILE A 84 -15.22 13.29 1.01
C ILE A 84 -13.98 12.44 1.28
N HIS A 85 -13.34 11.94 0.23
CA HIS A 85 -12.00 11.38 0.30
C HIS A 85 -10.96 12.48 0.08
N VAL A 86 -9.98 12.53 0.97
CA VAL A 86 -8.85 13.44 0.90
C VAL A 86 -7.58 12.62 0.91
N GLU A 87 -6.71 12.84 -0.05
CA GLU A 87 -5.40 12.18 -0.10
C GLU A 87 -4.35 13.15 -0.62
N SER A 88 -3.11 12.96 -0.20
CA SER A 88 -1.97 13.70 -0.73
C SER A 88 -0.81 12.77 -1.07
N ASP A 89 0.05 13.18 -1.98
CA ASP A 89 1.29 12.45 -2.27
C ASP A 89 2.38 12.71 -1.22
N TRP A 90 2.07 13.53 -0.24
CA TRP A 90 2.90 13.74 0.94
C TRP A 90 2.53 12.81 2.10
N GLY A 91 1.26 12.45 2.25
CA GLY A 91 0.74 11.77 3.43
C GLY A 91 1.40 10.43 3.69
N PHE A 92 1.85 10.25 4.91
CA PHE A 92 2.19 8.97 5.50
C PHE A 92 1.46 8.83 6.84
N LEU A 93 0.75 7.73 7.02
CA LEU A 93 0.03 7.45 8.25
C LEU A 93 0.90 6.58 9.16
N GLY A 94 1.90 7.12 9.81
CA GLY A 94 2.73 6.37 10.74
C GLY A 94 1.94 5.54 11.76
N PHE A 95 2.61 4.70 12.54
CA PHE A 95 1.97 3.79 13.50
C PHE A 95 1.21 4.52 14.62
N ILE A 96 1.60 5.75 14.93
CA ILE A 96 0.91 6.60 15.90
C ILE A 96 0.77 8.01 15.34
N GLU A 97 -0.28 8.71 15.74
CA GLU A 97 -0.59 10.06 15.26
C GLU A 97 0.56 11.06 15.47
N LYS A 98 1.28 10.91 16.56
CA LYS A 98 2.38 11.81 16.96
C LYS A 98 3.53 11.88 15.95
N ILE A 99 3.73 10.83 15.15
CA ILE A 99 4.79 10.74 14.16
C ILE A 99 4.27 10.65 12.73
N ALA A 100 2.96 10.62 12.55
CA ALA A 100 2.37 10.60 11.22
C ALA A 100 2.60 11.93 10.52
N GLU A 101 3.02 11.88 9.26
CA GLU A 101 3.07 13.04 8.36
C GLU A 101 1.67 13.36 7.84
N LYS A 102 0.74 13.58 8.74
CA LYS A 102 -0.66 13.78 8.40
C LYS A 102 -0.87 15.17 7.81
N THR A 103 -1.36 15.22 6.60
CA THR A 103 -1.65 16.49 5.91
C THR A 103 -3.11 16.93 6.03
N GLU A 104 -4.04 16.02 6.30
CA GLU A 104 -5.47 16.27 6.41
C GLU A 104 -5.84 16.70 7.83
N HIS A 105 -6.39 17.89 7.98
CA HIS A 105 -6.85 18.44 9.25
C HIS A 105 -8.29 18.90 9.13
N TRP A 106 -9.13 18.47 10.07
CA TRP A 106 -10.52 18.86 10.16
C TRP A 106 -10.75 19.70 11.41
N ASN A 107 -11.25 20.91 11.21
CA ASN A 107 -11.47 21.90 12.27
C ASN A 107 -12.91 22.42 12.23
N PRO A 108 -13.45 22.93 13.35
CA PRO A 108 -14.62 23.78 13.30
C PRO A 108 -14.36 25.02 12.44
N ASP A 109 -15.31 25.42 11.59
CA ASP A 109 -15.18 26.67 10.85
C ASP A 109 -15.66 27.85 11.72
N PRO A 110 -14.77 28.76 12.13
CA PRO A 110 -15.14 29.88 12.98
C PRO A 110 -16.07 30.89 12.29
N ARG A 111 -16.21 30.82 10.97
CA ARG A 111 -17.10 31.66 10.18
C ARG A 111 -18.49 31.06 10.03
N TYR A 112 -18.68 29.80 10.41
CA TYR A 112 -19.92 29.06 10.28
C TYR A 112 -20.66 29.06 11.62
N THR A 113 -21.82 29.74 11.70
CA THR A 113 -22.51 30.02 12.97
C THR A 113 -23.66 29.07 13.27
N SER A 114 -24.11 28.24 12.33
CA SER A 114 -25.27 27.35 12.51
C SER A 114 -24.83 25.90 12.71
N GLN A 115 -23.97 25.67 13.70
CA GLN A 115 -23.50 24.34 14.00
C GLN A 115 -24.50 23.48 14.76
N CYS A 116 -24.50 22.16 14.50
CA CYS A 116 -25.49 21.21 15.00
C CYS A 116 -25.29 20.80 16.46
N ASN A 117 -24.24 21.22 17.14
CA ASN A 117 -23.98 20.85 18.52
C ASN A 117 -23.73 22.05 19.44
N TYR A 118 -24.04 21.90 20.72
CA TYR A 118 -23.90 22.99 21.70
C TYR A 118 -22.47 23.53 21.83
N PRO A 119 -21.41 22.69 21.80
CA PRO A 119 -20.04 23.20 21.88
C PRO A 119 -19.55 23.89 20.62
N LEU A 120 -20.27 23.84 19.50
CA LEU A 120 -19.86 24.39 18.19
C LEU A 120 -18.53 23.83 17.69
N LEU A 121 -18.34 22.51 17.82
CA LEU A 121 -17.08 21.82 17.52
C LEU A 121 -17.16 20.90 16.30
N THR A 122 -18.25 20.93 15.52
CA THR A 122 -18.38 20.08 14.32
C THR A 122 -17.26 20.40 13.33
N PRO A 123 -16.44 19.39 12.94
CA PRO A 123 -15.26 19.60 12.09
C PRO A 123 -15.66 19.67 10.61
N CYS A 124 -16.06 20.83 10.13
CA CYS A 124 -16.53 21.08 8.75
C CYS A 124 -15.55 21.91 7.90
N LEU A 125 -14.45 22.41 8.47
CA LEU A 125 -13.38 23.08 7.74
C LEU A 125 -12.22 22.11 7.50
N LEU A 126 -12.04 21.71 6.25
CA LEU A 126 -10.86 20.96 5.80
C LEU A 126 -9.70 21.91 5.58
N GLU A 127 -8.57 21.62 6.19
CA GLU A 127 -7.26 22.20 5.85
C GLU A 127 -6.31 21.09 5.44
N VAL A 128 -5.65 21.26 4.28
CA VAL A 128 -4.56 20.35 3.86
C VAL A 128 -3.25 21.12 3.92
N LYS A 129 -2.42 20.72 4.88
CA LYS A 129 -1.15 21.36 5.19
C LYS A 129 -0.18 20.35 5.82
N LEU A 130 1.09 20.68 5.80
CA LEU A 130 2.09 19.90 6.52
C LEU A 130 1.86 20.01 8.05
N PRO A 131 2.18 18.96 8.82
CA PRO A 131 2.19 19.07 10.28
C PRO A 131 3.24 20.06 10.76
N MET A 132 4.32 20.26 10.00
CA MET A 132 5.43 21.17 10.29
C MET A 132 6.16 21.55 9.00
N GLY A 133 6.63 22.78 8.91
CA GLY A 133 7.42 23.29 7.80
C GLY A 133 6.58 23.68 6.56
N PRO A 134 7.22 23.73 5.39
CA PRO A 134 8.52 23.15 5.00
C PRO A 134 9.76 23.91 5.47
N ASP A 135 9.63 25.17 5.89
CA ASP A 135 10.75 26.07 6.25
C ASP A 135 11.85 26.06 5.17
N GLU A 136 11.42 26.19 3.91
CA GLU A 136 12.27 26.00 2.73
C GLU A 136 12.82 27.33 2.23
N ARG A 137 14.14 27.41 2.11
CA ARG A 137 14.84 28.55 1.53
C ARG A 137 14.82 28.44 0.00
N ILE A 138 14.19 29.37 -0.65
CA ILE A 138 14.13 29.48 -2.12
C ILE A 138 15.13 30.56 -2.55
N CYS A 139 16.26 30.13 -3.08
CA CYS A 139 17.30 31.05 -3.56
C CYS A 139 16.78 31.93 -4.68
N ASN A 140 17.40 33.09 -4.90
CA ASN A 140 17.09 33.94 -6.04
C ASN A 140 17.31 33.17 -7.35
N GLY A 141 16.30 33.15 -8.21
CA GLY A 141 16.25 32.33 -9.43
C GLY A 141 15.81 30.89 -9.22
N GLY A 142 15.62 30.46 -7.98
CA GLY A 142 15.14 29.12 -7.61
C GLY A 142 13.61 29.00 -7.65
N SER A 143 13.15 27.77 -7.44
CA SER A 143 11.73 27.42 -7.40
C SER A 143 11.41 26.43 -6.30
N PHE A 144 10.15 26.43 -5.89
CA PHE A 144 9.56 25.47 -4.96
C PHE A 144 8.32 24.85 -5.60
N SER A 145 8.06 23.57 -5.34
CA SER A 145 6.83 22.90 -5.73
C SER A 145 6.23 22.22 -4.50
N SER A 146 4.94 22.48 -4.26
CA SER A 146 4.19 21.83 -3.19
C SER A 146 3.99 20.33 -3.49
N PHE A 147 3.50 19.59 -2.50
CA PHE A 147 2.87 18.31 -2.74
C PHE A 147 1.52 18.49 -3.46
N HIS A 148 0.93 17.38 -3.96
CA HIS A 148 -0.40 17.37 -4.57
C HIS A 148 -1.44 16.89 -3.58
N THR A 149 -2.65 17.44 -3.67
CA THR A 149 -3.84 16.89 -3.02
C THR A 149 -4.80 16.33 -4.04
N TRP A 150 -5.59 15.36 -3.62
CA TRP A 150 -6.72 14.81 -4.36
C TRP A 150 -7.95 14.85 -3.47
N LEU A 151 -8.99 15.53 -3.93
CA LEU A 151 -10.28 15.67 -3.27
C LEU A 151 -11.33 14.97 -4.10
N MET A 152 -12.07 14.04 -3.49
CA MET A 152 -13.10 13.29 -4.19
C MET A 152 -14.36 13.20 -3.31
N PRO A 153 -15.41 14.02 -3.59
CA PRO A 153 -16.67 13.92 -2.88
C PRO A 153 -17.38 12.60 -3.20
N PHE A 154 -17.98 12.00 -2.19
CA PHE A 154 -18.78 10.79 -2.34
C PHE A 154 -20.27 11.13 -2.49
N ASP A 155 -20.96 10.34 -3.32
CA ASP A 155 -22.40 10.44 -3.56
C ASP A 155 -23.22 9.43 -2.73
N SER A 156 -22.58 8.68 -1.85
CA SER A 156 -23.18 7.61 -1.06
C SER A 156 -22.47 7.43 0.28
N GLU A 157 -23.16 6.86 1.25
CA GLU A 157 -22.60 6.37 2.51
C GLU A 157 -22.25 4.86 2.43
N ASP A 158 -22.62 4.19 1.36
CA ASP A 158 -22.26 2.77 1.14
C ASP A 158 -20.75 2.60 1.03
N ARG A 159 -20.21 1.74 1.88
CA ARG A 159 -18.75 1.56 2.01
C ARG A 159 -18.11 0.95 0.78
N ASP A 160 -18.76 -0.04 0.14
CA ASP A 160 -18.26 -0.63 -1.10
C ASP A 160 -18.24 0.42 -2.22
N ARG A 161 -19.30 1.23 -2.33
CA ARG A 161 -19.38 2.29 -3.34
C ARG A 161 -18.27 3.34 -3.16
N LYS A 162 -18.05 3.81 -1.94
CA LYS A 162 -16.91 4.70 -1.64
C LYS A 162 -15.58 4.06 -2.01
N GLY A 163 -15.35 2.83 -1.59
CA GLY A 163 -14.13 2.09 -1.90
C GLY A 163 -13.89 1.87 -3.38
N LEU A 164 -14.95 1.64 -4.18
CA LEU A 164 -14.84 1.55 -5.64
C LEU A 164 -14.34 2.84 -6.27
N PHE A 165 -14.77 4.01 -5.79
CA PHE A 165 -14.27 5.30 -6.27
C PHE A 165 -12.79 5.51 -5.91
N VAL A 166 -12.39 5.21 -4.69
CA VAL A 166 -10.98 5.30 -4.25
C VAL A 166 -10.08 4.37 -5.08
N LYS A 167 -10.49 3.13 -5.27
CA LYS A 167 -9.77 2.15 -6.12
C LYS A 167 -9.66 2.63 -7.57
N ARG A 168 -10.72 3.23 -8.11
CA ARG A 168 -10.70 3.83 -9.44
C ARG A 168 -9.72 5.01 -9.53
N MET A 169 -9.62 5.82 -8.47
CA MET A 169 -8.62 6.89 -8.38
C MET A 169 -7.20 6.31 -8.52
N TYR A 170 -6.85 5.27 -7.76
CA TYR A 170 -5.54 4.64 -7.88
C TYR A 170 -5.28 4.07 -9.28
N ARG A 171 -6.23 3.37 -9.87
CA ARG A 171 -6.10 2.85 -11.25
C ARG A 171 -5.83 3.96 -12.27
N THR A 172 -6.41 5.12 -12.07
CA THR A 172 -6.29 6.27 -12.97
C THR A 172 -5.00 7.05 -12.74
N ILE A 173 -4.71 7.40 -11.50
CA ILE A 173 -3.62 8.31 -11.13
C ILE A 173 -2.30 7.55 -10.90
N ALA A 174 -2.36 6.35 -10.35
CA ALA A 174 -1.22 5.51 -10.03
C ALA A 174 -1.31 4.11 -10.67
N PRO A 175 -1.32 4.00 -12.02
CA PRO A 175 -1.56 2.74 -12.72
C PRO A 175 -0.52 1.65 -12.45
N TRP A 176 0.68 1.98 -11.95
CA TRP A 176 1.67 1.01 -11.50
C TRP A 176 1.18 0.19 -10.30
N THR A 177 0.22 0.69 -9.51
CA THR A 177 -0.37 -0.03 -8.38
C THR A 177 -1.23 -1.22 -8.81
N THR A 178 -1.58 -1.32 -10.10
CA THR A 178 -2.32 -2.46 -10.65
C THR A 178 -1.44 -3.66 -10.98
N GLU A 179 -0.12 -3.53 -10.87
CA GLU A 179 0.81 -4.65 -11.06
C GLU A 179 0.72 -5.61 -9.87
N ASN A 180 0.57 -6.89 -10.15
CA ASN A 180 0.37 -7.91 -9.12
C ASN A 180 1.14 -9.19 -9.45
N PRO A 181 2.48 -9.16 -9.46
CA PRO A 181 3.30 -10.32 -9.71
C PRO A 181 3.21 -11.33 -8.58
N ILE A 182 3.40 -12.59 -8.90
CA ILE A 182 3.46 -13.70 -7.94
C ILE A 182 4.90 -13.79 -7.44
N PHE A 183 5.14 -13.54 -6.16
CA PHE A 183 6.49 -13.45 -5.63
C PHE A 183 6.76 -14.33 -4.40
N MET A 184 8.01 -14.70 -4.24
CA MET A 184 8.56 -15.38 -3.06
C MET A 184 9.57 -14.46 -2.35
N HIS A 185 9.70 -14.61 -1.04
CA HIS A 185 10.73 -13.96 -0.23
C HIS A 185 11.77 -14.99 0.24
N CYS A 186 12.97 -14.92 -0.32
CA CYS A 186 14.08 -15.80 0.05
C CYS A 186 14.84 -15.21 1.25
N THR A 187 14.98 -16.00 2.33
CA THR A 187 15.67 -15.58 3.56
C THR A 187 17.17 -15.84 3.55
N SER A 188 17.77 -16.02 2.40
CA SER A 188 19.21 -16.24 2.22
C SER A 188 19.75 -15.43 1.05
N SER A 189 20.99 -14.99 1.15
CA SER A 189 21.78 -14.45 0.03
C SER A 189 22.88 -15.42 -0.44
N ASP A 190 22.88 -16.65 0.07
CA ASP A 190 23.78 -17.70 -0.44
C ASP A 190 23.42 -18.04 -1.89
N THR A 191 24.43 -18.03 -2.76
CA THR A 191 24.24 -18.21 -4.21
C THR A 191 23.52 -19.51 -4.57
N LYS A 192 23.83 -20.61 -3.87
CA LYS A 192 23.22 -21.92 -4.13
C LYS A 192 21.74 -21.92 -3.71
N ILE A 193 21.45 -21.39 -2.54
CA ILE A 193 20.06 -21.30 -2.02
C ILE A 193 19.23 -20.39 -2.90
N VAL A 194 19.74 -19.22 -3.29
CA VAL A 194 19.02 -18.28 -4.16
C VAL A 194 18.75 -18.90 -5.54
N LYS A 195 19.74 -19.57 -6.16
CA LYS A 195 19.54 -20.26 -7.45
C LYS A 195 18.48 -21.37 -7.33
N GLN A 196 18.50 -22.15 -6.25
CA GLN A 196 17.46 -23.15 -5.98
C GLN A 196 16.08 -22.52 -5.84
N ALA A 197 15.95 -21.40 -5.12
CA ALA A 197 14.70 -20.68 -4.99
C ALA A 197 14.19 -20.12 -6.33
N ILE A 198 15.09 -19.61 -7.17
CA ILE A 198 14.78 -19.17 -8.55
C ILE A 198 14.23 -20.33 -9.38
N ASP A 199 14.89 -21.50 -9.33
CA ASP A 199 14.44 -22.70 -10.05
C ASP A 199 13.05 -23.13 -9.58
N GLN A 200 12.82 -23.14 -8.26
CA GLN A 200 11.51 -23.49 -7.70
C GLN A 200 10.41 -22.46 -8.07
N CYS A 201 10.74 -21.19 -8.14
CA CYS A 201 9.85 -20.17 -8.66
C CYS A 201 9.46 -20.47 -10.11
N ALA A 202 10.45 -20.75 -10.97
CA ALA A 202 10.20 -21.08 -12.37
C ALA A 202 9.37 -22.36 -12.54
N ASP A 203 9.68 -23.41 -11.79
CA ASP A 203 8.98 -24.69 -11.83
C ASP A 203 7.50 -24.60 -11.43
N THR A 204 7.19 -23.76 -10.47
CA THR A 204 5.84 -23.61 -9.91
C THR A 204 5.03 -22.45 -10.53
N GLY A 205 5.70 -21.64 -11.38
CA GLY A 205 5.05 -20.53 -12.07
C GLY A 205 5.03 -19.22 -11.28
N TYR A 206 5.84 -19.08 -10.24
CA TYR A 206 6.13 -17.78 -9.64
C TYR A 206 6.84 -16.88 -10.66
N GLU A 207 6.77 -15.56 -10.45
CA GLU A 207 7.24 -14.57 -11.43
C GLU A 207 8.39 -13.73 -10.89
N MET A 208 8.55 -13.69 -9.56
CA MET A 208 9.48 -12.78 -8.89
C MET A 208 10.05 -13.41 -7.62
N LEU A 209 11.32 -13.11 -7.34
CA LEU A 209 12.01 -13.46 -6.11
C LEU A 209 12.58 -12.20 -5.44
N ILE A 210 12.28 -12.00 -4.17
CA ILE A 210 12.83 -10.94 -3.32
C ILE A 210 13.81 -11.59 -2.33
N ILE A 211 15.06 -11.17 -2.33
CA ILE A 211 16.04 -11.53 -1.30
C ILE A 211 15.72 -10.69 -0.07
N SER A 212 15.11 -11.33 0.93
CA SER A 212 14.36 -10.71 2.01
C SER A 212 15.24 -10.23 3.17
N PHE A 213 14.61 -9.58 4.14
CA PHE A 213 15.22 -9.21 5.42
C PHE A 213 15.90 -10.41 6.10
N GLY A 214 17.06 -10.16 6.71
CA GLY A 214 17.85 -11.19 7.41
C GLY A 214 18.60 -12.17 6.50
N SER A 215 18.56 -11.97 5.17
CA SER A 215 19.27 -12.82 4.20
C SER A 215 20.79 -12.60 4.16
N GLY A 216 21.26 -11.45 4.63
CA GLY A 216 22.65 -11.01 4.48
C GLY A 216 22.91 -10.23 3.17
N LEU A 217 21.88 -9.90 2.39
CA LEU A 217 22.01 -8.94 1.29
C LEU A 217 22.38 -7.56 1.85
N ASN A 218 23.43 -6.95 1.31
CA ASN A 218 23.83 -5.58 1.61
C ASN A 218 23.93 -4.76 0.31
N MET A 219 22.94 -3.94 0.03
CA MET A 219 22.91 -3.05 -1.13
C MET A 219 23.84 -1.83 -0.96
N GLU A 220 24.33 -1.57 0.24
CA GLU A 220 25.24 -0.47 0.54
C GLU A 220 26.72 -0.86 0.37
N ASP A 221 27.02 -2.15 0.14
CA ASP A 221 28.36 -2.64 -0.15
C ASP A 221 28.70 -2.40 -1.64
N GLU A 222 29.60 -1.44 -1.87
CA GLU A 222 30.05 -1.02 -3.21
C GLU A 222 31.23 -1.87 -3.75
N SER A 223 31.59 -2.96 -3.07
CA SER A 223 32.68 -3.81 -3.53
C SER A 223 32.36 -4.45 -4.89
N PRO A 224 33.36 -4.56 -5.79
CA PRO A 224 33.17 -5.24 -7.07
C PRO A 224 32.68 -6.68 -6.92
N ALA A 225 33.05 -7.37 -5.84
CA ALA A 225 32.62 -8.73 -5.55
C ALA A 225 31.13 -8.79 -5.24
N ASN A 226 30.59 -7.82 -4.48
CA ASN A 226 29.17 -7.73 -4.17
C ASN A 226 28.34 -7.49 -5.44
N TYR A 227 28.74 -6.53 -6.26
CA TYR A 227 28.07 -6.28 -7.54
C TYR A 227 28.13 -7.48 -8.48
N ALA A 228 29.29 -8.13 -8.61
CA ALA A 228 29.46 -9.30 -9.47
C ALA A 228 28.56 -10.46 -9.03
N LYS A 229 28.48 -10.74 -7.72
CA LYS A 229 27.63 -11.78 -7.14
C LYS A 229 26.16 -11.56 -7.48
N PHE A 230 25.64 -10.37 -7.21
CA PHE A 230 24.22 -10.09 -7.41
C PHE A 230 23.86 -9.90 -8.88
N LYS A 231 24.80 -9.45 -9.71
CA LYS A 231 24.64 -9.48 -11.18
C LYS A 231 24.56 -10.91 -11.70
N GLU A 232 25.42 -11.82 -11.26
CA GLU A 232 25.35 -13.24 -11.63
C GLU A 232 23.99 -13.85 -11.27
N LEU A 233 23.50 -13.58 -10.07
CA LEU A 233 22.18 -14.05 -9.62
C LEU A 233 21.05 -13.46 -10.46
N ARG A 234 21.15 -12.18 -10.83
CA ARG A 234 20.17 -11.52 -11.69
C ARG A 234 20.17 -12.12 -13.10
N ASP A 235 21.37 -12.33 -13.70
CA ASP A 235 21.50 -12.94 -15.01
C ASP A 235 20.95 -14.39 -15.00
N TYR A 236 21.17 -15.13 -13.90
CA TYR A 236 20.60 -16.47 -13.71
C TYR A 236 19.07 -16.42 -13.63
N ALA A 237 18.50 -15.50 -12.84
CA ALA A 237 17.05 -15.32 -12.71
C ALA A 237 16.41 -14.97 -14.07
N ASP A 238 17.04 -14.07 -14.85
CA ASP A 238 16.61 -13.75 -16.21
C ASP A 238 16.56 -14.98 -17.12
N SER A 239 17.57 -15.84 -17.05
CA SER A 239 17.61 -17.09 -17.84
C SER A 239 16.46 -18.05 -17.50
N ARG A 240 15.84 -17.87 -16.33
CA ARG A 240 14.70 -18.66 -15.84
C ARG A 240 13.36 -17.90 -15.96
N GLY A 241 13.37 -16.66 -16.46
CA GLY A 241 12.19 -15.81 -16.58
C GLY A 241 11.66 -15.27 -15.26
N ILE A 242 12.53 -15.13 -14.25
CA ILE A 242 12.20 -14.66 -12.90
C ILE A 242 12.79 -13.27 -12.67
N GLU A 243 11.92 -12.32 -12.24
CA GLU A 243 12.36 -11.02 -11.75
C GLU A 243 13.08 -11.18 -10.40
N LEU A 244 14.21 -10.51 -10.21
CA LEU A 244 15.00 -10.61 -8.99
C LEU A 244 15.24 -9.26 -8.37
N GLY A 245 15.12 -9.20 -7.05
CA GLY A 245 15.48 -8.03 -6.28
C GLY A 245 15.71 -8.34 -4.81
N GLY A 246 15.67 -7.31 -3.99
CA GLY A 246 15.98 -7.51 -2.58
C GLY A 246 15.52 -6.39 -1.68
N TYR A 247 15.75 -6.62 -0.41
CA TYR A 247 15.34 -5.82 0.73
C TYR A 247 16.45 -4.86 1.17
N SER A 248 16.08 -3.63 1.50
CA SER A 248 16.92 -2.69 2.23
C SER A 248 16.12 -1.99 3.33
N LEU A 249 16.68 -1.94 4.54
CA LEU A 249 16.11 -1.22 5.68
C LEU A 249 16.64 0.21 5.67
N LEU A 250 15.74 1.18 5.53
CA LEU A 250 16.11 2.61 5.46
C LEU A 250 16.40 3.19 6.84
N SER A 251 15.47 3.05 7.79
CA SER A 251 15.62 3.53 9.16
C SER A 251 15.32 2.43 10.19
N SER A 252 15.02 2.76 11.45
CA SER A 252 14.86 1.78 12.54
C SER A 252 16.11 0.94 12.80
N ARG A 253 17.28 1.53 12.57
CA ARG A 253 18.59 0.89 12.78
C ARG A 253 19.62 1.91 13.22
N TRP A 254 20.61 1.46 13.95
CA TRP A 254 21.77 2.27 14.30
C TRP A 254 22.82 2.23 13.17
N ILE A 255 23.32 3.38 12.78
CA ILE A 255 24.45 3.54 11.86
C ILE A 255 25.65 4.10 12.62
N SER A 256 25.53 5.31 13.12
CA SER A 256 26.46 5.95 14.04
C SER A 256 25.74 7.04 14.83
N ASP A 257 26.36 7.47 15.91
CA ASP A 257 25.81 8.52 16.76
C ASP A 257 25.68 9.88 16.07
N ASP A 258 26.56 10.16 15.10
CA ASP A 258 26.64 11.45 14.42
C ASP A 258 25.54 11.64 13.37
N VAL A 259 24.93 10.55 12.89
CA VAL A 259 23.91 10.59 11.85
C VAL A 259 22.51 10.29 12.36
N ASP A 260 22.37 9.91 13.64
CA ASP A 260 21.06 9.61 14.22
C ASP A 260 20.23 10.90 14.40
N VAL A 261 18.91 10.80 14.28
CA VAL A 261 18.02 11.94 14.51
C VAL A 261 18.09 12.41 15.96
N ILE A 262 17.90 13.70 16.18
CA ILE A 262 17.75 14.28 17.52
C ILE A 262 16.27 14.46 17.81
N ASN A 263 15.80 13.73 18.82
CA ASN A 263 14.42 13.81 19.28
C ASN A 263 14.14 15.20 19.88
N PRO A 264 13.15 15.96 19.37
CA PRO A 264 12.90 17.34 19.81
C PRO A 264 12.36 17.43 21.26
N GLU A 265 11.77 16.34 21.79
CA GLU A 265 11.23 16.33 23.16
C GLU A 265 12.30 16.10 24.21
N THR A 266 13.28 15.28 23.89
CA THR A 266 14.30 14.87 24.84
C THR A 266 15.65 15.54 24.61
N GLY A 267 15.87 16.13 23.43
CA GLY A 267 17.16 16.63 22.99
C GLY A 267 18.25 15.56 22.81
N LYS A 268 17.85 14.28 22.85
CA LYS A 268 18.75 13.12 22.74
C LYS A 268 18.59 12.46 21.37
N ARG A 269 19.59 11.67 21.01
CA ARG A 269 19.54 10.81 19.82
C ARG A 269 18.43 9.77 19.90
N GLY A 270 17.94 9.36 18.75
CA GLY A 270 16.96 8.31 18.59
C GLY A 270 15.63 8.80 18.08
N GLY A 271 15.02 7.98 17.23
CA GLY A 271 13.67 8.19 16.73
C GLY A 271 12.62 8.01 17.83
N MET A 272 11.44 8.54 17.58
CA MET A 272 10.35 8.55 18.57
C MET A 272 9.73 7.17 18.83
N ILE A 273 9.95 6.18 17.95
CA ILE A 273 9.37 4.83 18.07
C ILE A 273 10.44 3.77 18.28
N PHE A 274 11.39 3.67 17.35
CA PHE A 274 12.29 2.51 17.24
C PHE A 274 13.67 2.72 17.88
N GLY A 275 13.85 3.79 18.63
CA GLY A 275 15.15 4.14 19.20
C GLY A 275 16.06 4.75 18.12
N SER A 276 17.04 4.00 17.61
CA SER A 276 17.93 4.53 16.57
C SER A 276 17.20 4.73 15.24
N SER A 277 17.37 5.90 14.63
CA SER A 277 16.83 6.25 13.33
C SER A 277 17.76 7.22 12.63
N PRO A 278 18.54 6.80 11.65
CA PRO A 278 19.45 7.69 10.96
C PRO A 278 18.68 8.79 10.22
N CYS A 279 19.15 10.03 10.33
CA CYS A 279 18.60 11.18 9.63
C CYS A 279 18.90 11.07 8.13
N LEU A 280 17.86 11.08 7.29
CA LEU A 280 18.01 10.96 5.85
C LEU A 280 18.61 12.23 5.20
N CYS A 281 18.72 13.32 5.96
CA CYS A 281 19.40 14.56 5.60
C CYS A 281 20.77 14.69 6.25
N SER A 282 21.35 13.62 6.77
CA SER A 282 22.78 13.50 7.06
C SER A 282 23.56 13.11 5.79
N ASP A 283 24.88 13.22 5.82
CA ASP A 283 25.74 12.74 4.72
C ASP A 283 25.54 11.24 4.46
N TRP A 284 25.32 10.45 5.52
CA TRP A 284 24.98 9.04 5.36
C TRP A 284 23.68 8.83 4.56
N GLY A 285 22.64 9.61 4.85
CA GLY A 285 21.37 9.48 4.15
C GLY A 285 21.50 9.71 2.65
N TYR A 286 22.21 10.78 2.26
CA TYR A 286 22.49 11.06 0.84
C TYR A 286 23.33 9.97 0.18
N ASP A 287 24.33 9.45 0.89
CA ASP A 287 25.17 8.36 0.41
C ASP A 287 24.36 7.05 0.28
N TYR A 288 23.46 6.76 1.23
CA TYR A 288 22.54 5.62 1.14
C TYR A 288 21.72 5.66 -0.15
N PHE A 289 21.05 6.77 -0.44
CA PHE A 289 20.23 6.91 -1.66
C PHE A 289 21.05 6.77 -2.94
N ARG A 290 22.27 7.29 -2.95
CA ARG A 290 23.23 7.13 -4.05
C ARG A 290 23.62 5.65 -4.23
N LYS A 291 24.00 4.96 -3.15
CA LYS A 291 24.40 3.56 -3.15
C LYS A 291 23.28 2.64 -3.61
N ILE A 292 22.06 2.86 -3.15
CA ILE A 292 20.89 2.08 -3.59
C ILE A 292 20.70 2.20 -5.11
N LYS A 293 20.69 3.42 -5.66
CA LYS A 293 20.59 3.62 -7.11
C LYS A 293 21.71 2.92 -7.87
N GLN A 294 22.95 3.10 -7.43
CA GLN A 294 24.12 2.48 -8.03
C GLN A 294 24.07 0.94 -7.98
N PHE A 295 23.57 0.35 -6.89
CA PHE A 295 23.39 -1.08 -6.78
C PHE A 295 22.46 -1.62 -7.87
N PHE A 296 21.31 -0.98 -8.10
CA PHE A 296 20.38 -1.35 -9.17
C PHE A 296 20.99 -1.16 -10.56
N GLU A 297 21.69 -0.06 -10.80
CA GLU A 297 22.39 0.21 -12.07
C GLU A 297 23.48 -0.83 -12.37
N LYS A 298 24.24 -1.25 -11.36
CA LYS A 298 25.35 -2.22 -11.53
C LYS A 298 24.89 -3.66 -11.62
N THR A 299 23.85 -4.04 -10.89
CA THR A 299 23.38 -5.43 -10.85
C THR A 299 22.29 -5.73 -11.86
N GLY A 300 21.54 -4.72 -12.29
CA GLY A 300 20.37 -4.87 -13.15
C GLY A 300 19.15 -5.49 -12.44
N MET A 301 19.15 -5.55 -11.11
CA MET A 301 17.97 -6.00 -10.36
C MET A 301 16.76 -5.12 -10.65
N THR A 302 15.57 -5.69 -10.58
CA THR A 302 14.32 -5.07 -11.02
C THR A 302 13.26 -4.97 -9.94
N VAL A 303 13.59 -5.40 -8.72
CA VAL A 303 12.66 -5.41 -7.59
C VAL A 303 13.31 -4.81 -6.36
N PHE A 304 12.63 -3.84 -5.74
CA PHE A 304 13.08 -3.20 -4.52
C PHE A 304 12.06 -3.36 -3.40
N GLU A 305 12.45 -3.99 -2.31
CA GLU A 305 11.71 -3.98 -1.07
C GLU A 305 12.38 -3.03 -0.10
N ASN A 306 11.68 -1.95 0.28
CA ASN A 306 12.20 -0.93 1.17
C ASN A 306 11.36 -0.82 2.43
N ASP A 307 11.98 -1.03 3.56
CA ASP A 307 11.38 -0.98 4.89
C ASP A 307 12.01 0.13 5.74
N GLY A 308 11.32 0.54 6.81
CA GLY A 308 11.78 1.64 7.64
C GLY A 308 11.66 3.01 6.97
N SER A 309 10.89 3.09 5.89
CA SER A 309 10.52 4.34 5.23
C SER A 309 9.34 5.05 5.92
N TYR A 310 9.02 4.65 7.15
CA TYR A 310 8.14 5.41 8.02
C TYR A 310 8.65 6.84 8.06
N PRO A 311 7.78 7.82 8.25
CA PRO A 311 8.15 9.19 8.01
C PRO A 311 9.51 9.45 8.59
N GLY A 312 10.35 10.09 7.83
CA GLY A 312 11.62 10.54 8.38
C GLY A 312 11.31 11.12 9.75
N ASN A 313 11.81 10.52 10.81
CA ASN A 313 11.60 11.07 12.13
C ASN A 313 12.00 12.53 12.13
N VAL A 314 11.20 13.40 12.74
CA VAL A 314 11.60 14.80 12.93
C VAL A 314 12.97 14.86 13.59
N CYS A 315 13.83 15.75 13.15
CA CYS A 315 15.21 15.86 13.63
C CYS A 315 15.53 17.29 14.09
N ALA A 316 15.77 17.44 15.37
CA ALA A 316 16.15 18.74 15.94
C ALA A 316 17.67 19.05 15.83
N SER A 317 18.42 18.25 15.10
CA SER A 317 19.84 18.52 14.82
C SER A 317 20.00 19.81 14.02
N THR A 318 21.04 20.56 14.32
CA THR A 318 21.48 21.73 13.56
C THR A 318 22.87 21.53 12.94
N VAL A 319 23.36 20.28 12.99
CA VAL A 319 24.70 19.94 12.50
C VAL A 319 24.67 18.95 11.32
N HIS A 320 23.50 18.37 11.01
CA HIS A 320 23.36 17.57 9.81
C HIS A 320 23.41 18.45 8.56
N ALA A 321 24.16 18.01 7.54
CA ALA A 321 24.56 18.86 6.43
C ALA A 321 23.42 19.33 5.51
N HIS A 322 22.27 18.62 5.51
CA HIS A 322 21.25 18.80 4.48
C HIS A 322 19.87 19.20 5.03
N HIS A 323 19.80 19.65 6.28
CA HIS A 323 18.67 20.41 6.84
C HIS A 323 19.19 21.41 7.89
N GLU A 324 18.43 22.46 8.14
CA GLU A 324 18.86 23.55 9.04
C GLU A 324 18.42 23.32 10.48
N GLY A 325 17.34 22.58 10.70
CA GLY A 325 16.84 22.31 12.04
C GLY A 325 15.56 21.49 12.06
N LEU A 326 14.77 21.64 13.13
CA LEU A 326 13.57 20.86 13.34
C LEU A 326 12.52 21.09 12.24
N LYS A 327 12.29 22.34 11.86
CA LYS A 327 11.15 22.72 11.01
C LYS A 327 11.23 22.20 9.57
N ASP A 328 12.43 22.17 8.99
CA ASP A 328 12.66 21.70 7.62
C ASP A 328 13.03 20.22 7.54
N SER A 329 13.34 19.59 8.68
CA SER A 329 13.91 18.25 8.73
C SER A 329 13.02 17.18 8.09
N GLN A 330 11.73 17.19 8.40
CA GLN A 330 10.78 16.19 7.89
C GLN A 330 10.50 16.39 6.40
N TRP A 331 10.35 17.65 5.96
CA TRP A 331 10.18 17.99 4.55
C TRP A 331 11.36 17.48 3.71
N LYS A 332 12.57 17.80 4.11
CA LYS A 332 13.77 17.41 3.37
C LYS A 332 14.02 15.91 3.36
N GLN A 333 13.84 15.24 4.48
CA GLN A 333 13.94 13.77 4.55
C GLN A 333 12.91 13.08 3.64
N ARG A 334 11.68 13.55 3.66
CA ARG A 334 10.59 13.02 2.82
C ARG A 334 10.90 13.18 1.33
N LYS A 335 11.48 14.31 0.94
CA LYS A 335 11.90 14.55 -0.45
C LYS A 335 12.96 13.56 -0.93
N GLN A 336 13.86 13.10 -0.05
CA GLN A 336 14.83 12.06 -0.43
C GLN A 336 14.14 10.73 -0.74
N ILE A 337 13.19 10.30 0.09
CA ILE A 337 12.40 9.08 -0.13
C ILE A 337 11.61 9.20 -1.44
N GLU A 338 10.91 10.31 -1.63
CA GLU A 338 10.13 10.60 -2.83
C GLU A 338 10.99 10.53 -4.10
N ASN A 339 12.16 11.15 -4.09
CA ASN A 339 13.09 11.15 -5.20
C ASN A 339 13.60 9.75 -5.55
N LEU A 340 13.88 8.91 -4.53
CA LEU A 340 14.27 7.52 -4.76
C LEU A 340 13.12 6.73 -5.40
N TYR A 341 11.90 6.82 -4.86
CA TYR A 341 10.76 6.04 -5.35
C TYR A 341 10.33 6.46 -6.75
N ARG A 342 10.36 7.75 -7.05
CA ARG A 342 10.14 8.24 -8.43
C ARG A 342 11.19 7.70 -9.40
N TRP A 343 12.45 7.75 -9.00
CA TRP A 343 13.54 7.19 -9.81
C TRP A 343 13.35 5.69 -10.06
N MET A 344 12.99 4.92 -9.03
CA MET A 344 12.70 3.48 -9.16
C MET A 344 11.56 3.23 -10.16
N CYS A 345 10.45 3.96 -10.02
CA CYS A 345 9.30 3.85 -10.91
C CYS A 345 9.66 4.20 -12.37
N GLU A 346 10.43 5.27 -12.58
CA GLU A 346 10.88 5.72 -13.91
C GLU A 346 11.83 4.72 -14.58
N ASN A 347 12.60 3.99 -13.79
CA ASN A 347 13.50 2.93 -14.26
C ASN A 347 12.84 1.55 -14.33
N GLY A 348 11.52 1.45 -14.13
CA GLY A 348 10.77 0.20 -14.24
C GLY A 348 11.03 -0.80 -13.12
N ILE A 349 11.56 -0.35 -11.98
CA ILE A 349 11.82 -1.18 -10.81
C ILE A 349 10.51 -1.33 -10.02
N TYR A 350 10.11 -2.57 -9.79
CA TYR A 350 8.95 -2.89 -8.97
C TYR A 350 9.25 -2.64 -7.49
N MET A 351 8.36 -1.92 -6.80
CA MET A 351 8.56 -1.56 -5.39
C MET A 351 7.56 -2.23 -4.47
N ASN A 352 8.06 -3.07 -3.57
CA ASN A 352 7.33 -3.63 -2.44
C ASN A 352 7.67 -2.84 -1.19
N ILE A 353 6.70 -2.05 -0.69
CA ILE A 353 6.91 -1.15 0.45
C ILE A 353 5.98 -1.58 1.57
N PRO A 354 6.48 -2.04 2.74
CA PRO A 354 5.64 -2.47 3.85
C PRO A 354 4.81 -1.32 4.44
N ASP A 355 5.33 -0.10 4.38
CA ASP A 355 4.64 1.09 4.84
C ASP A 355 3.68 1.64 3.78
N TYR A 356 2.62 2.28 4.19
CA TYR A 356 1.66 2.88 3.27
C TYR A 356 1.67 4.41 3.34
N GLY A 357 1.11 5.06 2.31
CA GLY A 357 1.12 6.50 2.12
C GLY A 357 2.01 6.98 0.98
N TYR A 358 2.83 6.10 0.39
CA TYR A 358 3.72 6.45 -0.72
C TYR A 358 3.17 6.06 -2.10
N LEU A 359 1.90 5.72 -2.19
CA LEU A 359 1.27 5.19 -3.40
C LEU A 359 1.41 6.08 -4.61
N LEU A 360 1.14 7.37 -4.42
CA LEU A 360 1.17 8.34 -5.52
C LEU A 360 2.60 8.75 -5.89
N ASN A 361 3.59 8.29 -5.13
CA ASN A 361 5.03 8.49 -5.38
C ASN A 361 5.74 7.28 -6.00
N GLY A 362 5.01 6.25 -6.41
CA GLY A 362 5.56 5.16 -7.20
C GLY A 362 5.53 3.76 -6.58
N GLY A 363 5.14 3.60 -5.31
CA GLY A 363 5.02 2.29 -4.68
C GLY A 363 3.98 1.40 -5.36
N ASN A 364 4.34 0.15 -5.67
CA ASN A 364 3.44 -0.83 -6.24
C ASN A 364 2.59 -1.50 -5.16
N LYS A 365 3.23 -2.02 -4.12
CA LYS A 365 2.59 -2.59 -2.94
C LYS A 365 2.91 -1.77 -1.71
N VAL A 366 1.95 -1.66 -0.84
CA VAL A 366 2.05 -0.97 0.44
C VAL A 366 1.57 -1.89 1.56
N GLY A 367 1.91 -1.61 2.81
CA GLY A 367 1.73 -2.50 3.95
C GLY A 367 0.30 -2.81 4.38
N ILE A 368 -0.71 -2.49 3.57
CA ILE A 368 -2.10 -2.82 3.87
C ILE A 368 -2.31 -4.32 3.74
N GLY A 369 -2.74 -4.95 4.82
CA GLY A 369 -2.79 -6.39 4.93
C GLY A 369 -1.55 -7.03 5.52
N TYR A 370 -0.46 -6.27 5.70
CA TYR A 370 0.73 -6.74 6.39
C TYR A 370 0.46 -6.97 7.88
N ARG A 371 0.82 -8.15 8.38
CA ARG A 371 0.69 -8.49 9.80
C ARG A 371 1.84 -9.38 10.24
N GLU A 372 2.77 -8.82 10.94
CA GLU A 372 3.90 -9.54 11.56
C GLU A 372 3.43 -10.55 12.60
N VAL A 373 2.29 -10.31 13.22
CA VAL A 373 1.72 -11.24 14.22
C VAL A 373 1.53 -12.66 13.71
N ASN A 374 1.45 -12.89 12.41
CA ASN A 374 1.40 -14.22 11.83
C ASN A 374 2.63 -15.06 12.19
N TRP A 375 3.76 -14.43 12.47
CA TRP A 375 4.99 -15.13 12.85
C TRP A 375 4.94 -15.73 14.27
N SER A 376 4.04 -15.25 15.11
CA SER A 376 3.90 -15.67 16.50
C SER A 376 2.61 -16.42 16.80
N LEU A 377 1.70 -16.52 15.85
CA LEU A 377 0.44 -17.24 16.01
C LEU A 377 0.54 -18.68 15.49
N PRO A 378 -0.13 -19.65 16.12
CA PRO A 378 -0.33 -20.98 15.54
C PRO A 378 -0.95 -20.89 14.13
N ARG A 379 -0.53 -21.79 13.22
CA ARG A 379 -0.95 -21.81 11.80
C ARG A 379 -2.46 -21.64 11.61
N GLU A 380 -3.27 -22.36 12.37
CA GLU A 380 -4.73 -22.30 12.28
C GLU A 380 -5.33 -20.91 12.55
N ARG A 381 -4.71 -20.13 13.46
CA ARG A 381 -5.14 -18.76 13.79
C ARG A 381 -4.70 -17.76 12.74
N GLN A 382 -3.58 -18.01 12.07
CA GLN A 382 -3.09 -17.16 11.00
C GLN A 382 -4.10 -17.07 9.84
N LEU A 383 -4.83 -18.15 9.55
CA LEU A 383 -5.81 -18.18 8.46
C LEU A 383 -6.95 -17.19 8.69
N VAL A 384 -7.59 -17.22 9.86
CA VAL A 384 -8.69 -16.29 10.16
C VAL A 384 -8.18 -14.84 10.23
N LEU A 385 -7.06 -14.61 10.92
CA LEU A 385 -6.47 -13.28 11.01
C LEU A 385 -6.06 -12.74 9.65
N GLY A 386 -5.43 -13.56 8.81
CA GLY A 386 -5.04 -13.17 7.45
C GLY A 386 -6.25 -12.73 6.61
N ARG A 387 -7.36 -13.48 6.66
CA ARG A 387 -8.58 -13.08 5.96
C ARG A 387 -9.23 -11.83 6.52
N GLN A 388 -9.19 -11.62 7.85
CA GLN A 388 -9.66 -10.34 8.45
C GLN A 388 -8.87 -9.15 7.93
N VAL A 389 -7.56 -9.28 7.88
CA VAL A 389 -6.66 -8.23 7.39
C VAL A 389 -6.91 -7.92 5.91
N MET A 390 -7.04 -8.94 5.07
CA MET A 390 -7.35 -8.75 3.65
C MET A 390 -8.75 -8.13 3.46
N TYR A 391 -9.74 -8.62 4.18
CA TYR A 391 -11.10 -8.09 4.13
C TYR A 391 -11.15 -6.59 4.48
N ASP A 392 -10.45 -6.20 5.55
CA ASP A 392 -10.41 -4.80 5.99
C ASP A 392 -9.61 -3.91 5.01
N GLY A 393 -8.51 -4.42 4.45
CA GLY A 393 -7.70 -3.67 3.49
C GLY A 393 -8.38 -3.47 2.13
N LEU A 394 -9.17 -4.43 1.69
CA LEU A 394 -9.82 -4.42 0.36
C LEU A 394 -11.00 -3.44 0.25
N TRP A 395 -11.41 -2.78 1.32
CA TRP A 395 -12.39 -1.70 1.24
C TRP A 395 -11.91 -0.55 0.34
N GLU A 396 -10.69 -0.10 0.50
CA GLU A 396 -10.15 1.10 -0.14
C GLU A 396 -8.92 0.83 -1.02
N ARG A 397 -8.40 -0.40 -1.01
CA ARG A 397 -7.20 -0.78 -1.76
C ARG A 397 -7.50 -1.86 -2.79
N LEU A 398 -6.77 -1.82 -3.90
CA LEU A 398 -6.78 -2.89 -4.89
C LEU A 398 -6.16 -4.16 -4.30
N PRO A 399 -6.58 -5.36 -4.71
CA PRO A 399 -5.88 -6.59 -4.35
C PRO A 399 -4.37 -6.52 -4.63
N SER A 400 -4.00 -5.93 -5.76
CA SER A 400 -2.61 -5.72 -6.18
C SER A 400 -1.79 -4.83 -5.25
N MET A 401 -2.42 -3.97 -4.45
CA MET A 401 -1.75 -3.08 -3.50
C MET A 401 -1.53 -3.73 -2.13
N CYS A 402 -2.25 -4.81 -1.83
CA CYS A 402 -2.20 -5.50 -0.55
C CYS A 402 -1.21 -6.65 -0.56
N TRP A 403 -0.72 -7.03 0.59
CA TRP A 403 0.06 -8.24 0.81
C TRP A 403 -0.03 -8.71 2.26
N THR A 404 0.22 -10.00 2.47
CA THR A 404 0.16 -10.66 3.77
C THR A 404 1.44 -11.44 4.06
N PHE A 405 1.51 -12.08 5.21
CA PHE A 405 2.65 -12.88 5.61
C PHE A 405 2.32 -14.37 5.64
N VAL A 406 3.18 -15.20 5.04
CA VAL A 406 3.14 -16.65 5.11
C VAL A 406 4.51 -17.17 5.54
N PRO A 407 4.73 -17.51 6.81
CA PRO A 407 6.02 -17.92 7.33
C PRO A 407 6.32 -19.37 6.94
N LEU A 408 7.02 -19.58 5.83
CA LEU A 408 7.51 -20.91 5.43
C LEU A 408 8.55 -21.41 6.42
N THR A 409 9.53 -20.57 6.80
CA THR A 409 10.52 -20.88 7.84
C THR A 409 10.24 -20.08 9.11
N GLN A 410 10.79 -20.54 10.22
CA GLN A 410 10.69 -19.83 11.49
C GLN A 410 11.32 -18.44 11.40
N TYR A 411 10.59 -17.47 11.93
CA TYR A 411 11.05 -16.10 12.09
C TYR A 411 10.38 -15.53 13.37
N HIS A 412 11.07 -14.67 14.12
CA HIS A 412 10.60 -14.18 15.41
C HIS A 412 10.09 -15.29 16.38
N GLY A 413 9.22 -14.96 17.33
CA GLY A 413 8.93 -15.76 18.51
C GLY A 413 7.93 -16.92 18.37
N GLY A 414 7.39 -17.18 17.17
CA GLY A 414 6.29 -18.16 17.04
C GLY A 414 6.70 -19.63 17.09
N GLY A 415 7.94 -19.94 16.84
CA GLY A 415 8.47 -21.31 16.83
C GLY A 415 7.83 -22.22 15.78
N ALA A 416 7.94 -23.53 15.96
CA ALA A 416 7.42 -24.52 15.04
C ALA A 416 5.90 -24.46 14.82
N ALA A 417 5.13 -24.04 15.83
CA ALA A 417 3.68 -23.90 15.72
C ALA A 417 3.24 -22.78 14.76
N ALA A 418 4.11 -21.81 14.48
CA ALA A 418 3.83 -20.68 13.61
C ALA A 418 4.37 -20.86 12.18
N THR A 419 5.24 -21.84 11.92
CA THR A 419 5.89 -22.05 10.61
C THR A 419 5.27 -23.18 9.82
N LEU A 420 5.44 -23.13 8.48
CA LEU A 420 4.96 -24.19 7.58
C LEU A 420 6.00 -25.27 7.31
N GLU A 421 7.29 -25.02 7.56
CA GLU A 421 8.30 -26.07 7.46
C GLU A 421 8.14 -27.12 8.59
N PRO A 422 8.29 -28.44 8.28
CA PRO A 422 8.44 -29.04 6.93
C PRO A 422 7.15 -28.92 6.11
N LEU A 423 7.27 -28.46 4.85
CA LEU A 423 6.10 -28.10 4.03
C LEU A 423 5.20 -29.29 3.72
N SER A 424 5.79 -30.48 3.51
CA SER A 424 5.05 -31.72 3.29
C SER A 424 4.24 -32.16 4.50
N GLU A 425 4.70 -31.90 5.72
CA GLU A 425 3.97 -32.23 6.96
C GLU A 425 2.80 -31.26 7.24
N HIS A 426 2.88 -30.04 6.70
CA HIS A 426 1.87 -28.99 6.90
C HIS A 426 1.20 -28.58 5.56
N LEU A 427 1.10 -29.51 4.61
CA LEU A 427 0.63 -29.24 3.27
C LEU A 427 -0.81 -28.70 3.24
N ALA A 428 -1.69 -29.16 4.14
CA ALA A 428 -3.06 -28.68 4.26
C ALA A 428 -3.11 -27.19 4.67
N ASP A 429 -2.32 -26.79 5.65
CA ASP A 429 -2.21 -25.39 6.08
C ASP A 429 -1.61 -24.52 4.98
N TYR A 430 -0.58 -25.01 4.28
CA TYR A 430 0.05 -24.31 3.18
C TYR A 430 -0.93 -24.06 2.03
N ARG A 431 -1.69 -25.10 1.62
CA ARG A 431 -2.77 -24.99 0.63
C ARG A 431 -3.81 -23.95 1.06
N ALA A 432 -4.23 -23.98 2.34
CA ALA A 432 -5.21 -23.03 2.87
C ALA A 432 -4.71 -21.59 2.82
N HIS A 433 -3.44 -21.33 3.19
CA HIS A 433 -2.81 -20.01 3.05
C HIS A 433 -2.79 -19.54 1.60
N MET A 434 -2.36 -20.39 0.66
CA MET A 434 -2.32 -20.03 -0.75
C MET A 434 -3.71 -19.72 -1.30
N MET A 435 -4.70 -20.56 -1.01
CA MET A 435 -6.05 -20.38 -1.53
C MET A 435 -6.76 -19.15 -0.96
N GLN A 436 -6.53 -18.78 0.30
CA GLN A 436 -7.08 -17.54 0.82
C GLN A 436 -6.41 -16.30 0.20
N ASN A 437 -5.10 -16.31 0.00
CA ASN A 437 -4.38 -15.19 -0.58
C ASN A 437 -4.73 -15.02 -2.06
N TYR A 438 -4.54 -16.05 -2.86
CA TYR A 438 -4.85 -15.98 -4.30
C TYR A 438 -6.34 -15.83 -4.59
N GLY A 439 -7.21 -16.42 -3.75
CA GLY A 439 -8.66 -16.26 -3.86
C GLY A 439 -9.15 -14.83 -3.59
N THR A 440 -8.41 -14.07 -2.80
CA THR A 440 -8.65 -12.62 -2.59
C THR A 440 -7.89 -11.74 -3.59
N GLY A 441 -7.03 -12.33 -4.44
CA GLY A 441 -6.14 -11.60 -5.34
C GLY A 441 -4.95 -10.93 -4.63
N VAL A 442 -4.79 -11.14 -3.34
CA VAL A 442 -3.74 -10.55 -2.52
C VAL A 442 -2.51 -11.45 -2.54
N GLN A 443 -1.36 -10.90 -2.88
CA GLN A 443 -0.10 -11.63 -2.79
C GLN A 443 0.34 -11.80 -1.33
N ALA A 444 1.25 -12.74 -1.09
CA ALA A 444 1.82 -12.93 0.23
C ALA A 444 3.35 -12.95 0.19
N CYS A 445 3.95 -12.53 1.28
CA CYS A 445 5.34 -12.77 1.60
C CYS A 445 5.49 -14.24 1.99
N TYR A 446 5.63 -15.14 1.00
CA TYR A 446 6.00 -16.54 1.22
C TYR A 446 7.48 -16.59 1.59
N ARG A 447 7.76 -16.54 2.88
CA ARG A 447 9.08 -16.24 3.41
C ARG A 447 9.80 -17.49 3.89
N GLY A 448 10.85 -17.87 3.18
CA GLY A 448 11.66 -19.06 3.51
C GLY A 448 12.76 -19.32 2.50
N HIS A 449 13.35 -20.52 2.56
CA HIS A 449 14.42 -20.93 1.64
C HIS A 449 13.89 -21.62 0.38
N ARG A 450 12.66 -22.14 0.42
CA ARG A 450 12.08 -22.96 -0.66
C ARG A 450 10.56 -22.86 -0.68
N LEU A 451 9.96 -23.15 -1.85
CA LEU A 451 8.52 -23.20 -2.06
C LEU A 451 7.96 -24.63 -1.93
N TYR A 452 8.80 -25.63 -2.07
CA TYR A 452 8.42 -27.04 -1.91
C TYR A 452 9.60 -27.90 -1.44
N ASP A 453 9.29 -29.00 -0.77
CA ASP A 453 10.24 -29.96 -0.21
C ASP A 453 10.07 -31.38 -0.78
N THR A 454 8.91 -31.68 -1.37
CA THR A 454 8.59 -32.95 -2.02
C THR A 454 7.91 -32.70 -3.38
N GLU A 455 7.77 -33.76 -4.21
CA GLU A 455 7.04 -33.65 -5.46
C GLU A 455 5.54 -33.37 -5.23
N GLU A 456 4.93 -33.92 -4.18
CA GLU A 456 3.55 -33.65 -3.81
C GLU A 456 3.34 -32.17 -3.46
N THR A 457 4.23 -31.59 -2.65
CA THR A 457 4.20 -30.16 -2.32
C THR A 457 4.38 -29.31 -3.56
N LYS A 458 5.34 -29.66 -4.44
CA LYS A 458 5.56 -29.00 -5.73
C LYS A 458 4.30 -28.96 -6.58
N GLN A 459 3.66 -30.13 -6.75
CA GLN A 459 2.45 -30.26 -7.55
C GLN A 459 1.32 -29.41 -6.96
N THR A 460 1.13 -29.43 -5.64
CA THR A 460 0.12 -28.62 -4.96
C THR A 460 0.34 -27.12 -5.19
N VAL A 461 1.56 -26.64 -5.02
CA VAL A 461 1.89 -25.21 -5.26
C VAL A 461 1.61 -24.84 -6.71
N LYS A 462 2.07 -25.67 -7.66
CA LYS A 462 1.87 -25.43 -9.09
C LYS A 462 0.41 -25.40 -9.49
N GLU A 463 -0.40 -26.33 -9.01
CA GLU A 463 -1.86 -26.39 -9.31
C GLU A 463 -2.57 -25.10 -8.84
N ILE A 464 -2.24 -24.60 -7.66
CA ILE A 464 -2.85 -23.37 -7.14
C ILE A 464 -2.40 -22.15 -7.95
N ILE A 465 -1.12 -22.06 -8.31
CA ILE A 465 -0.60 -20.99 -9.15
C ILE A 465 -1.24 -21.02 -10.55
N ASP A 466 -1.36 -22.19 -11.15
CA ASP A 466 -2.02 -22.36 -12.46
C ASP A 466 -3.52 -21.96 -12.39
N TRP A 467 -4.20 -22.34 -11.31
CA TRP A 467 -5.56 -21.90 -11.04
C TRP A 467 -5.65 -20.36 -10.90
N TYR A 468 -4.77 -19.76 -10.10
CA TYR A 468 -4.75 -18.31 -9.94
C TYR A 468 -4.46 -17.61 -11.28
N LYS A 469 -3.49 -18.05 -12.04
CA LYS A 469 -3.17 -17.47 -13.36
C LYS A 469 -4.33 -17.55 -14.33
N ARG A 470 -5.10 -18.63 -14.29
CA ARG A 470 -6.30 -18.80 -15.10
C ARG A 470 -7.37 -17.75 -14.79
N TYR A 471 -7.57 -17.43 -13.52
CA TYR A 471 -8.61 -16.50 -13.05
C TYR A 471 -8.08 -15.13 -12.62
N ARG A 472 -6.79 -14.89 -12.75
CA ARG A 472 -6.10 -13.65 -12.33
C ARG A 472 -6.78 -12.38 -12.85
N TYR A 473 -7.30 -12.41 -14.08
CA TYR A 473 -7.94 -11.26 -14.71
C TYR A 473 -9.21 -10.79 -13.96
N ILE A 474 -9.89 -11.69 -13.24
CA ILE A 474 -11.02 -11.34 -12.39
C ILE A 474 -10.64 -11.24 -10.91
N LEU A 475 -9.74 -12.06 -10.42
CA LEU A 475 -9.27 -12.02 -9.04
C LEU A 475 -8.47 -10.73 -8.71
N ASN A 476 -8.00 -10.01 -9.73
CA ASN A 476 -7.39 -8.67 -9.58
C ASN A 476 -8.37 -7.52 -9.85
N SER A 477 -9.66 -7.82 -10.00
CA SER A 477 -10.70 -6.81 -10.24
C SER A 477 -11.23 -6.19 -8.93
N GLU A 478 -12.33 -5.47 -9.01
CA GLU A 478 -12.94 -4.83 -7.85
C GLU A 478 -13.50 -5.88 -6.87
N VAL A 479 -13.47 -5.57 -5.58
CA VAL A 479 -13.97 -6.45 -4.52
C VAL A 479 -15.22 -5.86 -3.88
N ILE A 480 -16.23 -6.72 -3.74
CA ILE A 480 -17.46 -6.49 -2.99
C ILE A 480 -17.45 -7.40 -1.77
N HIS A 481 -17.73 -6.83 -0.61
CA HIS A 481 -17.66 -7.54 0.65
C HIS A 481 -18.96 -8.30 0.92
N LEU A 482 -18.86 -9.58 1.26
CA LEU A 482 -20.02 -10.43 1.55
C LEU A 482 -20.20 -10.62 3.06
N ARG A 483 -19.24 -11.27 3.71
CA ARG A 483 -19.28 -11.51 5.15
C ARG A 483 -17.88 -11.47 5.73
N ARG A 484 -17.71 -10.67 6.80
CA ARG A 484 -16.43 -10.52 7.50
C ARG A 484 -16.03 -11.80 8.24
N PRO A 485 -14.76 -12.23 8.17
CA PRO A 485 -14.24 -13.37 8.93
C PRO A 485 -14.39 -13.17 10.44
N ASP A 486 -15.04 -14.13 11.12
CA ASP A 486 -15.21 -14.15 12.58
C ASP A 486 -14.71 -15.46 13.24
N GLY A 487 -14.28 -16.43 12.43
CA GLY A 487 -13.83 -17.73 12.90
C GLY A 487 -14.94 -18.68 13.39
N LYS A 488 -16.22 -18.34 13.20
CA LYS A 488 -17.37 -19.10 13.73
C LYS A 488 -18.33 -19.59 12.64
N ASP A 489 -18.45 -18.83 11.58
CA ASP A 489 -19.31 -19.14 10.43
C ASP A 489 -18.55 -18.80 9.15
N TRP A 490 -19.17 -19.07 7.98
CA TRP A 490 -18.54 -18.78 6.70
C TRP A 490 -18.14 -17.31 6.59
N ASP A 491 -17.13 -17.05 5.79
CA ASP A 491 -16.74 -15.71 5.38
C ASP A 491 -16.45 -15.69 3.88
N GLY A 492 -16.45 -14.49 3.28
CA GLY A 492 -16.17 -14.39 1.86
C GLY A 492 -16.29 -13.01 1.26
N ILE A 493 -15.82 -12.93 0.03
CA ILE A 493 -15.86 -11.75 -0.85
C ILE A 493 -16.29 -12.16 -2.25
N MET A 494 -16.64 -11.17 -3.07
CA MET A 494 -16.88 -11.35 -4.50
C MET A 494 -16.04 -10.34 -5.28
N HIS A 495 -15.26 -10.84 -6.24
CA HIS A 495 -14.66 -9.99 -7.27
C HIS A 495 -15.67 -9.68 -8.35
N VAL A 496 -15.70 -8.43 -8.83
CA VAL A 496 -16.64 -7.98 -9.85
C VAL A 496 -15.92 -7.35 -11.04
N ALA A 497 -16.32 -7.74 -12.25
CA ALA A 497 -15.73 -7.28 -13.51
C ALA A 497 -16.83 -7.13 -14.60
N PRO A 498 -17.68 -6.09 -14.53
CA PRO A 498 -18.88 -5.98 -15.39
C PRO A 498 -18.57 -5.98 -16.89
N GLY A 499 -17.38 -5.55 -17.30
CA GLY A 499 -16.90 -5.55 -18.68
C GLY A 499 -16.36 -6.88 -19.20
N LYS A 500 -16.35 -7.94 -18.38
CA LYS A 500 -15.85 -9.28 -18.76
C LYS A 500 -17.00 -10.24 -18.98
N LYS A 501 -16.69 -11.43 -19.55
CA LYS A 501 -17.66 -12.52 -19.67
C LYS A 501 -18.05 -13.00 -18.28
N GLU A 502 -17.07 -13.39 -17.47
CA GLU A 502 -17.24 -13.68 -16.06
C GLU A 502 -17.34 -12.35 -15.31
N LYS A 503 -18.55 -12.01 -14.88
CA LYS A 503 -18.88 -10.73 -14.25
C LYS A 503 -18.67 -10.71 -12.75
N GLY A 504 -18.65 -11.90 -12.14
CA GLY A 504 -18.40 -12.07 -10.71
C GLY A 504 -17.61 -13.34 -10.42
N PHE A 505 -16.79 -13.30 -9.37
CA PHE A 505 -16.06 -14.45 -8.83
C PHE A 505 -16.19 -14.45 -7.32
N VAL A 506 -16.95 -15.40 -6.78
CA VAL A 506 -17.23 -15.49 -5.35
C VAL A 506 -16.25 -16.45 -4.70
N MET A 507 -15.59 -16.01 -3.62
CA MET A 507 -14.79 -16.88 -2.75
C MET A 507 -15.44 -16.96 -1.38
N VAL A 508 -15.64 -18.17 -0.89
CA VAL A 508 -16.20 -18.45 0.43
C VAL A 508 -15.32 -19.43 1.21
N TYR A 509 -15.21 -19.22 2.49
CA TYR A 509 -14.35 -19.99 3.40
C TYR A 509 -15.13 -20.46 4.61
N ASN A 510 -14.76 -21.65 5.11
CA ASN A 510 -15.29 -22.24 6.32
C ASN A 510 -14.17 -22.41 7.36
N PRO A 511 -14.19 -21.66 8.46
CA PRO A 511 -13.17 -21.77 9.50
C PRO A 511 -13.41 -22.93 10.49
N THR A 512 -14.55 -23.66 10.38
CA THR A 512 -14.95 -24.68 11.37
C THR A 512 -14.54 -26.10 10.96
N ASP A 513 -14.57 -27.02 11.92
CA ASP A 513 -14.19 -28.42 11.71
C ASP A 513 -15.30 -29.28 11.06
N GLU A 514 -16.48 -28.69 10.84
CA GLU A 514 -17.62 -29.37 10.21
C GLU A 514 -17.93 -28.76 8.84
N PRO A 515 -18.34 -29.58 7.84
CA PRO A 515 -18.83 -29.08 6.57
C PRO A 515 -20.01 -28.13 6.77
N MET A 516 -20.07 -27.08 5.98
CA MET A 516 -21.06 -26.03 6.14
C MET A 516 -21.92 -25.89 4.87
N GLU A 517 -23.21 -25.74 5.08
CA GLU A 517 -24.15 -25.35 4.03
C GLU A 517 -24.96 -24.13 4.48
N ARG A 518 -25.04 -23.12 3.60
CA ARG A 518 -25.80 -21.89 3.86
C ARG A 518 -26.53 -21.45 2.59
N THR A 519 -27.68 -20.82 2.76
CA THR A 519 -28.31 -20.05 1.69
C THR A 519 -27.98 -18.58 1.94
N VAL A 520 -27.26 -17.99 1.00
CA VAL A 520 -26.80 -16.60 1.11
C VAL A 520 -27.50 -15.72 0.09
N LYS A 521 -27.82 -14.51 0.49
CA LYS A 521 -28.31 -13.47 -0.42
C LYS A 521 -27.10 -12.79 -1.06
N LEU A 522 -26.83 -13.13 -2.32
CA LEU A 522 -25.66 -12.65 -3.07
C LEU A 522 -26.01 -11.36 -3.81
N PRO A 523 -25.35 -10.22 -3.53
CA PRO A 523 -25.59 -8.95 -4.21
C PRO A 523 -24.88 -8.93 -5.56
N LEU A 524 -25.61 -8.73 -6.66
CA LEU A 524 -25.08 -8.70 -8.02
C LEU A 524 -25.12 -7.32 -8.69
N TYR A 525 -25.53 -6.28 -7.98
CA TYR A 525 -25.63 -4.92 -8.53
C TYR A 525 -24.35 -4.48 -9.26
N TYR A 526 -23.19 -4.68 -8.64
CA TYR A 526 -21.90 -4.24 -9.20
C TYR A 526 -21.36 -5.15 -10.32
N THR A 527 -22.01 -6.28 -10.60
CA THR A 527 -21.69 -7.11 -11.78
C THR A 527 -22.27 -6.53 -13.07
N GLY A 528 -23.24 -5.62 -12.97
CA GLY A 528 -23.99 -5.06 -14.09
C GLY A 528 -25.06 -5.98 -14.64
N LEU A 529 -25.32 -7.13 -14.01
CA LEU A 529 -26.43 -8.02 -14.35
C LEU A 529 -27.76 -7.41 -13.85
N THR A 530 -28.82 -7.53 -14.66
CA THR A 530 -30.09 -6.86 -14.38
C THR A 530 -31.29 -7.80 -14.19
N THR A 531 -31.30 -8.95 -14.89
CA THR A 531 -32.47 -9.86 -14.92
C THR A 531 -32.10 -11.27 -14.51
N GLU A 532 -31.00 -11.79 -15.03
CA GLU A 532 -30.58 -13.17 -14.88
C GLU A 532 -29.08 -13.27 -14.65
N ALA A 533 -28.65 -14.34 -13.98
CA ALA A 533 -27.25 -14.70 -13.77
C ALA A 533 -27.09 -16.22 -13.92
N VAL A 534 -26.02 -16.63 -14.56
CA VAL A 534 -25.60 -18.04 -14.60
C VAL A 534 -24.52 -18.25 -13.57
N VAL A 535 -24.75 -19.11 -12.59
CA VAL A 535 -23.83 -19.44 -11.51
C VAL A 535 -23.16 -20.77 -11.76
N LYS A 536 -21.84 -20.82 -11.77
CA LYS A 536 -21.02 -22.02 -11.99
C LYS A 536 -20.20 -22.35 -10.76
N GLU A 537 -20.51 -23.39 -10.04
CA GLU A 537 -19.71 -23.90 -8.93
C GLU A 537 -18.43 -24.54 -9.47
N GLN A 538 -17.27 -24.00 -9.08
CA GLN A 538 -15.94 -24.47 -9.50
C GLN A 538 -15.78 -24.63 -11.03
N GLY A 539 -16.46 -23.75 -11.79
CA GLY A 539 -16.42 -23.81 -13.26
C GLY A 539 -17.20 -24.97 -13.91
N LYS A 540 -18.01 -25.69 -13.13
CA LYS A 540 -18.89 -26.78 -13.63
C LYS A 540 -20.05 -26.22 -14.43
N GLU A 541 -21.04 -27.07 -14.74
CA GLU A 541 -22.27 -26.67 -15.42
C GLU A 541 -22.97 -25.52 -14.68
N GLY A 542 -23.45 -24.54 -15.44
CA GLY A 542 -24.08 -23.35 -14.91
C GLY A 542 -25.56 -23.55 -14.56
N VAL A 543 -25.97 -22.94 -13.46
CA VAL A 543 -27.38 -22.87 -13.04
C VAL A 543 -27.89 -21.46 -13.26
N LEU A 544 -29.02 -21.32 -13.96
CA LEU A 544 -29.67 -20.04 -14.20
C LEU A 544 -30.44 -19.57 -12.96
N HIS A 545 -30.23 -18.31 -12.57
CA HIS A 545 -30.95 -17.65 -11.50
C HIS A 545 -31.58 -16.36 -12.00
N THR A 546 -32.84 -16.11 -11.64
CA THR A 546 -33.50 -14.83 -11.88
C THR A 546 -33.17 -13.86 -10.74
N LEU A 547 -32.76 -12.63 -11.07
CA LEU A 547 -32.46 -11.60 -10.09
C LEU A 547 -33.76 -11.02 -9.50
N SER A 548 -33.74 -10.79 -8.20
CA SER A 548 -34.76 -10.00 -7.53
C SER A 548 -34.63 -8.50 -7.85
N ARG A 549 -35.62 -7.69 -7.46
CA ARG A 549 -35.65 -6.25 -7.75
C ARG A 549 -34.48 -5.47 -7.16
N ASP A 550 -33.86 -6.00 -6.12
CA ASP A 550 -32.68 -5.42 -5.47
C ASP A 550 -31.36 -6.01 -6.02
N TYR A 551 -31.42 -6.59 -7.22
CA TYR A 551 -30.27 -7.19 -7.92
C TYR A 551 -29.57 -8.30 -7.13
N THR A 552 -30.31 -9.11 -6.38
CA THR A 552 -29.76 -10.22 -5.62
C THR A 552 -30.30 -11.56 -6.12
N ILE A 553 -29.55 -12.64 -5.80
CA ILE A 553 -29.99 -14.02 -5.92
C ILE A 553 -29.84 -14.74 -4.59
N LEU A 554 -30.61 -15.81 -4.38
CA LEU A 554 -30.36 -16.74 -3.27
C LEU A 554 -29.46 -17.87 -3.78
N LEU A 555 -28.24 -17.94 -3.25
CA LEU A 555 -27.25 -18.94 -3.59
C LEU A 555 -27.05 -19.91 -2.43
N ARG A 556 -27.22 -21.20 -2.70
CA ARG A 556 -26.87 -22.26 -1.75
C ARG A 556 -25.38 -22.55 -1.87
N ILE A 557 -24.62 -22.17 -0.86
CA ILE A 557 -23.18 -22.43 -0.77
C ILE A 557 -22.92 -23.68 0.07
N ARG A 558 -21.95 -24.49 -0.36
CA ARG A 558 -21.44 -25.65 0.38
C ARG A 558 -19.93 -25.50 0.51
N ILE A 559 -19.44 -25.59 1.75
CA ILE A 559 -18.02 -25.35 2.04
C ILE A 559 -17.51 -26.49 2.90
N PRO A 560 -16.48 -27.24 2.48
CA PRO A 560 -15.88 -28.30 3.29
C PRO A 560 -15.39 -27.77 4.64
N ALA A 561 -15.24 -28.66 5.63
CA ALA A 561 -14.62 -28.34 6.90
C ALA A 561 -13.20 -27.77 6.68
N LYS A 562 -12.84 -26.69 7.38
CA LYS A 562 -11.54 -25.98 7.24
C LYS A 562 -11.17 -25.66 5.77
N GLY A 563 -12.18 -25.52 4.92
CA GLY A 563 -12.01 -25.44 3.48
C GLY A 563 -12.55 -24.16 2.86
N TYR A 564 -12.66 -24.20 1.56
CA TYR A 564 -13.16 -23.10 0.72
C TYR A 564 -14.00 -23.64 -0.43
N ASN A 565 -14.77 -22.76 -1.04
CA ASN A 565 -15.44 -23.00 -2.32
C ASN A 565 -15.49 -21.70 -3.13
N TRP A 566 -15.75 -21.83 -4.44
CA TRP A 566 -15.82 -20.67 -5.32
C TRP A 566 -16.84 -20.84 -6.43
N TYR A 567 -17.38 -19.70 -6.87
CA TYR A 567 -18.43 -19.64 -7.86
C TYR A 567 -18.13 -18.55 -8.89
N ILE A 568 -18.38 -18.86 -10.16
CA ILE A 568 -18.30 -17.88 -11.26
C ILE A 568 -19.72 -17.40 -11.55
N ILE A 569 -19.87 -16.11 -11.80
CA ILE A 569 -21.12 -15.46 -12.18
C ILE A 569 -20.99 -14.90 -13.60
N GLU A 570 -21.85 -15.35 -14.49
CA GLU A 570 -21.95 -14.88 -15.88
C GLU A 570 -23.32 -14.29 -16.17
#